data_27e26398512217d283a3ee9092590501
#
_entry.id   27e26398512217d283a3ee9092590501
#
_cell.length_a   1.000
_cell.length_b   1.000
_cell.length_c   1.000
_cell.angle_alpha   90.00
_cell.angle_beta   90.00
_cell.angle_gamma   90.00
#
_symmetry.space_group_name_H-M   'P 1'
#
loop_
_entity.id
_entity.type
_entity.pdbx_description
1 polymer ?
#
loop_
_entity_poly.entity_id
_entity_poly.type
_entity_poly.pdbx_seq_one_letter_code
_entity_poly.pdbx_strand_id
1 'polypeptide(L)'
;MTVHFVGAGPGAADLITLRAAALLAAADLVLYPGTYLDDAVLAHCRDDARLVDTQDLDLDAILGELVTAHEAGHDAVRLTSGDPSVYSAIAEQTRRLDAAGVPWDVTPGVPAYAAAAALVGRELTVPLVSQSVVLTRTQARSTAMPETESLAAFAATRATLVLHLAITRTRELMAEIEGEYGADCPVVVVHRASQPGELVLRGTVADIADQVEAAGLRQAAVILVGRALARDGGESWLYAGHRDRRPSV
;
A
#
# COMPACT_ATOMS: atom_id res chain seq x y z
N MET A 1 -12.47 17.24 19.71
CA MET A 1 -11.14 16.79 19.32
C MET A 1 -11.26 15.47 18.62
N THR A 2 -10.59 15.30 17.51
CA THR A 2 -10.82 14.20 16.56
C THR A 2 -9.51 13.43 16.34
N VAL A 3 -9.60 12.12 16.18
CA VAL A 3 -8.49 11.28 15.73
C VAL A 3 -8.54 11.18 14.20
N HIS A 4 -7.52 11.65 13.52
CA HIS A 4 -7.38 11.61 12.08
C HIS A 4 -6.49 10.44 11.66
N PHE A 5 -7.06 9.40 11.04
CA PHE A 5 -6.27 8.35 10.37
C PHE A 5 -5.81 8.88 9.02
N VAL A 6 -4.51 8.99 8.83
CA VAL A 6 -3.94 9.69 7.68
C VAL A 6 -2.95 8.79 6.94
N GLY A 7 -3.15 8.63 5.63
CA GLY A 7 -2.19 7.98 4.76
C GLY A 7 -0.95 8.85 4.56
N ALA A 8 0.19 8.35 4.98
CA ALA A 8 1.48 9.03 4.86
C ALA A 8 2.10 8.93 3.45
N GLY A 9 1.42 8.24 2.53
CA GLY A 9 1.99 7.97 1.22
C GLY A 9 3.04 6.86 1.23
N PRO A 10 3.72 6.63 0.10
CA PRO A 10 4.63 5.50 -0.10
C PRO A 10 6.03 5.74 0.51
N GLY A 11 6.33 6.97 0.94
CA GLY A 11 7.58 7.32 1.56
C GLY A 11 8.04 8.75 1.30
N ALA A 12 8.12 9.19 0.03
CA ALA A 12 8.53 10.55 -0.28
C ALA A 12 7.56 11.60 0.30
N ALA A 13 8.09 12.62 0.95
CA ALA A 13 7.30 13.64 1.63
C ALA A 13 6.43 14.49 0.67
N ASP A 14 6.81 14.61 -0.58
CA ASP A 14 6.04 15.30 -1.62
C ASP A 14 4.89 14.46 -2.22
N LEU A 15 4.80 13.19 -1.86
CA LEU A 15 3.67 12.31 -2.21
C LEU A 15 2.59 12.26 -1.12
N ILE A 16 2.70 13.06 -0.08
CA ILE A 16 1.63 13.25 0.89
C ILE A 16 0.49 14.08 0.27
N THR A 17 -0.74 13.83 0.67
CA THR A 17 -1.84 14.67 0.20
C THR A 17 -1.82 16.03 0.88
N LEU A 18 -2.31 17.08 0.20
CA LEU A 18 -2.43 18.42 0.79
C LEU A 18 -3.27 18.42 2.07
N ARG A 19 -4.31 17.58 2.14
CA ARG A 19 -5.13 17.42 3.35
C ARG A 19 -4.32 16.81 4.49
N ALA A 20 -3.54 15.77 4.20
CA ALA A 20 -2.67 15.13 5.20
C ALA A 20 -1.63 16.12 5.74
N ALA A 21 -0.98 16.89 4.87
CA ALA A 21 -0.03 17.93 5.30
C ALA A 21 -0.70 18.99 6.21
N ALA A 22 -1.92 19.44 5.86
CA ALA A 22 -2.67 20.38 6.68
C ALA A 22 -3.06 19.81 8.05
N LEU A 23 -3.45 18.53 8.13
CA LEU A 23 -3.75 17.86 9.39
C LEU A 23 -2.50 17.71 10.26
N LEU A 24 -1.36 17.34 9.69
CA LEU A 24 -0.09 17.26 10.41
C LEU A 24 0.33 18.61 10.99
N ALA A 25 0.17 19.70 10.19
CA ALA A 25 0.50 21.04 10.63
C ALA A 25 -0.41 21.57 11.75
N ALA A 26 -1.58 20.97 11.97
CA ALA A 26 -2.55 21.37 13.00
C ALA A 26 -2.53 20.46 14.23
N ALA A 27 -2.05 19.21 14.12
CA ALA A 27 -2.14 18.20 15.16
C ALA A 27 -1.26 18.50 16.39
N ASP A 28 -1.81 18.23 17.57
CA ASP A 28 -1.09 18.29 18.84
C ASP A 28 -0.28 17.00 19.10
N LEU A 29 -0.80 15.87 18.60
CA LEU A 29 -0.19 14.55 18.72
C LEU A 29 -0.13 13.87 17.36
N VAL A 30 1.04 13.32 17.02
CA VAL A 30 1.22 12.51 15.80
C VAL A 30 1.83 11.16 16.16
N LEU A 31 1.08 10.08 15.92
CA LEU A 31 1.56 8.70 16.01
C LEU A 31 1.98 8.21 14.64
N TYR A 32 3.20 7.71 14.48
CA TYR A 32 3.72 7.32 13.16
C TYR A 32 4.45 5.96 13.19
N PRO A 33 4.45 5.20 12.06
CA PRO A 33 5.09 3.89 11.97
C PRO A 33 6.56 4.03 11.55
N GLY A 34 7.47 4.27 12.49
CA GLY A 34 8.86 4.66 12.28
C GLY A 34 9.59 3.95 11.12
N THR A 35 9.54 2.61 11.08
CA THR A 35 10.29 1.82 10.07
C THR A 35 9.85 2.05 8.61
N TYR A 36 8.60 2.48 8.39
CA TYR A 36 7.98 2.56 7.06
C TYR A 36 7.70 3.99 6.61
N LEU A 37 8.21 4.97 7.33
CA LEU A 37 8.03 6.38 7.04
C LEU A 37 9.38 7.05 6.79
N ASP A 38 9.45 7.94 5.81
CA ASP A 38 10.58 8.85 5.67
C ASP A 38 10.43 9.99 6.69
N ASP A 39 11.46 10.28 7.45
CA ASP A 39 11.47 11.36 8.46
C ASP A 39 11.08 12.72 7.85
N ALA A 40 11.32 12.93 6.57
CA ALA A 40 10.90 14.13 5.86
C ALA A 40 9.38 14.36 5.87
N VAL A 41 8.58 13.32 6.06
CA VAL A 41 7.11 13.46 6.22
C VAL A 41 6.79 14.17 7.54
N LEU A 42 7.57 13.93 8.60
CA LEU A 42 7.38 14.57 9.89
C LEU A 42 7.71 16.07 9.89
N ALA A 43 8.44 16.56 8.87
CA ALA A 43 8.67 17.99 8.69
C ALA A 43 7.38 18.79 8.37
N HIS A 44 6.27 18.12 8.05
CA HIS A 44 4.94 18.76 7.94
C HIS A 44 4.27 19.00 9.30
N CYS A 45 4.77 18.38 10.39
CA CYS A 45 4.24 18.61 11.72
C CYS A 45 4.67 19.99 12.26
N ARG A 46 3.85 20.54 13.13
CA ARG A 46 4.24 21.74 13.88
C ARG A 46 5.38 21.42 14.87
N ASP A 47 6.23 22.39 15.15
CA ASP A 47 7.45 22.22 15.98
C ASP A 47 7.17 21.73 17.40
N ASP A 48 6.02 22.05 17.96
CA ASP A 48 5.60 21.71 19.32
C ASP A 48 4.66 20.49 19.37
N ALA A 49 4.41 19.83 18.25
CA ALA A 49 3.63 18.57 18.21
C ALA A 49 4.38 17.46 18.95
N ARG A 50 3.64 16.69 19.75
CA ARG A 50 4.19 15.46 20.34
C ARG A 50 4.23 14.36 19.29
N LEU A 51 5.43 13.89 18.96
CA LEU A 51 5.65 12.80 18.00
C LEU A 51 5.86 11.47 18.75
N VAL A 52 5.13 10.42 18.38
CA VAL A 52 5.20 9.09 18.99
C VAL A 52 5.45 8.04 17.92
N ASP A 53 6.63 7.42 17.96
CA ASP A 53 6.91 6.25 17.15
C ASP A 53 6.15 5.04 17.68
N THR A 54 5.40 4.38 16.83
CA THR A 54 4.57 3.22 17.20
C THR A 54 5.21 1.88 16.88
N GLN A 55 6.47 1.85 16.45
CA GLN A 55 7.14 0.64 16.02
C GLN A 55 7.16 -0.45 17.09
N ASP A 56 7.39 -0.07 18.32
CA ASP A 56 7.48 -0.97 19.49
C ASP A 56 6.21 -0.96 20.37
N LEU A 57 5.15 -0.28 19.93
CA LEU A 57 3.89 -0.22 20.66
C LEU A 57 2.90 -1.28 20.18
N ASP A 58 2.24 -1.91 21.12
CA ASP A 58 1.07 -2.72 20.81
C ASP A 58 -0.18 -1.84 20.57
N LEU A 59 -1.26 -2.48 20.13
CA LEU A 59 -2.48 -1.76 19.81
C LEU A 59 -3.13 -1.08 21.03
N ASP A 60 -3.00 -1.67 22.20
CA ASP A 60 -3.57 -1.10 23.43
C ASP A 60 -2.85 0.20 23.81
N ALA A 61 -1.52 0.22 23.70
CA ALA A 61 -0.71 1.40 23.94
C ALA A 61 -1.01 2.51 22.90
N ILE A 62 -1.11 2.15 21.60
CA ILE A 62 -1.45 3.10 20.54
C ILE A 62 -2.82 3.75 20.81
N LEU A 63 -3.83 2.96 21.15
CA LEU A 63 -5.17 3.47 21.40
C LEU A 63 -5.24 4.28 22.71
N GLY A 64 -4.48 3.87 23.73
CA GLY A 64 -4.34 4.63 24.97
C GLY A 64 -3.83 6.05 24.73
N GLU A 65 -2.83 6.22 23.87
CA GLU A 65 -2.32 7.54 23.46
C GLU A 65 -3.41 8.38 22.77
N LEU A 66 -4.17 7.80 21.85
CA LEU A 66 -5.21 8.49 21.10
C LEU A 66 -6.39 8.91 22.00
N VAL A 67 -6.82 8.04 22.91
CA VAL A 67 -7.88 8.34 23.90
C VAL A 67 -7.43 9.43 24.88
N THR A 68 -6.21 9.32 25.40
CA THR A 68 -5.64 10.33 26.30
C THR A 68 -5.55 11.70 25.64
N ALA A 69 -5.13 11.77 24.38
CA ALA A 69 -5.11 13.03 23.63
C ALA A 69 -6.51 13.63 23.47
N HIS A 70 -7.50 12.80 23.13
CA HIS A 70 -8.88 13.24 23.02
C HIS A 70 -9.43 13.81 24.34
N GLU A 71 -9.20 13.12 25.47
CA GLU A 71 -9.61 13.56 26.80
C GLU A 71 -8.92 14.87 27.23
N ALA A 72 -7.68 15.08 26.79
CA ALA A 72 -6.95 16.33 27.00
C ALA A 72 -7.41 17.49 26.09
N GLY A 73 -8.32 17.23 25.16
CA GLY A 73 -8.80 18.22 24.23
C GLY A 73 -7.85 18.47 23.03
N HIS A 74 -7.01 17.50 22.68
CA HIS A 74 -6.01 17.59 21.62
C HIS A 74 -6.47 16.84 20.35
N ASP A 75 -6.20 17.42 19.18
CA ASP A 75 -6.36 16.73 17.91
C ASP A 75 -5.15 15.82 17.65
N ALA A 76 -5.43 14.58 17.29
CA ALA A 76 -4.41 13.57 17.07
C ALA A 76 -4.41 13.05 15.63
N VAL A 77 -3.23 12.90 15.03
CA VAL A 77 -3.02 12.23 13.75
C VAL A 77 -2.41 10.86 14.00
N ARG A 78 -3.04 9.81 13.44
CA ARG A 78 -2.50 8.47 13.33
C ARG A 78 -2.04 8.24 11.90
N LEU A 79 -0.73 8.40 11.63
CA LEU A 79 -0.14 8.11 10.33
C LEU A 79 -0.08 6.60 10.08
N THR A 80 -0.41 6.21 8.86
CA THR A 80 -0.23 4.86 8.34
C THR A 80 0.59 4.91 7.05
N SER A 81 1.51 3.98 6.86
CA SER A 81 2.26 3.88 5.60
C SER A 81 1.31 3.63 4.42
N GLY A 82 1.52 4.31 3.31
CA GLY A 82 0.68 4.22 2.13
C GLY A 82 -0.70 4.84 2.33
N ASP A 83 -1.72 4.00 2.29
CA ASP A 83 -3.13 4.36 2.43
C ASP A 83 -3.79 3.55 3.55
N PRO A 84 -4.63 4.18 4.41
CA PRO A 84 -5.29 3.48 5.51
C PRO A 84 -6.22 2.35 5.10
N SER A 85 -6.71 2.32 3.86
CA SER A 85 -7.61 1.28 3.37
C SER A 85 -6.92 -0.07 3.10
N VAL A 86 -5.58 -0.12 3.10
CA VAL A 86 -4.81 -1.33 2.73
C VAL A 86 -3.90 -1.78 3.88
N TYR A 87 -4.25 -2.88 4.52
CA TYR A 87 -3.47 -3.57 5.58
C TYR A 87 -3.05 -2.70 6.78
N SER A 88 -3.84 -1.70 7.16
CA SER A 88 -3.54 -0.77 8.26
C SER A 88 -4.16 -1.14 9.61
N ALA A 89 -4.95 -2.21 9.69
CA ALA A 89 -5.76 -2.58 10.86
C ALA A 89 -6.73 -1.47 11.32
N ILE A 90 -7.15 -0.58 10.42
CA ILE A 90 -8.00 0.57 10.73
C ILE A 90 -9.35 0.12 11.33
N ALA A 91 -9.94 -0.96 10.82
CA ALA A 91 -11.25 -1.45 11.28
C ALA A 91 -11.23 -1.83 12.77
N GLU A 92 -10.15 -2.38 13.27
CA GLU A 92 -10.01 -2.69 14.69
C GLU A 92 -9.82 -1.43 15.53
N GLN A 93 -8.98 -0.52 15.08
CA GLN A 93 -8.71 0.74 15.78
C GLN A 93 -9.97 1.60 15.88
N THR A 94 -10.69 1.79 14.78
CA THR A 94 -11.91 2.62 14.75
C THR A 94 -13.03 2.02 15.61
N ARG A 95 -13.24 0.70 15.57
CA ARG A 95 -14.20 0.03 16.45
C ARG A 95 -13.92 0.28 17.93
N ARG A 96 -12.64 0.32 18.32
CA ARG A 96 -12.24 0.56 19.73
C ARG A 96 -12.38 2.03 20.12
N LEU A 97 -12.10 2.97 19.18
CA LEU A 97 -12.37 4.39 19.39
C LEU A 97 -13.87 4.67 19.51
N ASP A 98 -14.71 4.03 18.68
CA ASP A 98 -16.17 4.11 18.79
C ASP A 98 -16.65 3.67 20.18
N ALA A 99 -16.11 2.56 20.70
CA ALA A 99 -16.44 2.07 22.03
C ALA A 99 -16.00 3.02 23.15
N ALA A 100 -14.96 3.83 22.92
CA ALA A 100 -14.47 4.86 23.83
C ALA A 100 -15.17 6.22 23.63
N GLY A 101 -16.07 6.37 22.63
CA GLY A 101 -16.75 7.61 22.33
C GLY A 101 -15.83 8.67 21.68
N VAL A 102 -14.73 8.27 21.09
CA VAL A 102 -13.74 9.14 20.44
C VAL A 102 -14.07 9.31 18.97
N PRO A 103 -14.36 10.52 18.48
CA PRO A 103 -14.63 10.76 17.06
C PRO A 103 -13.36 10.61 16.22
N TRP A 104 -13.53 10.06 15.02
CA TRP A 104 -12.44 9.86 14.09
C TRP A 104 -12.87 10.11 12.64
N ASP A 105 -11.89 10.34 11.78
CA ASP A 105 -12.05 10.37 10.33
C ASP A 105 -10.85 9.74 9.61
N VAL A 106 -10.95 9.62 8.28
CA VAL A 106 -9.91 9.00 7.45
C VAL A 106 -9.55 9.91 6.29
N THR A 107 -8.26 10.17 6.13
CA THR A 107 -7.70 10.86 4.97
C THR A 107 -6.87 9.86 4.15
N PRO A 108 -7.17 9.67 2.85
CA PRO A 108 -6.43 8.73 2.00
C PRO A 108 -4.99 9.19 1.77
N GLY A 109 -4.15 8.23 1.41
CA GLY A 109 -2.78 8.45 0.95
C GLY A 109 -2.52 7.78 -0.40
N VAL A 110 -1.31 7.91 -0.93
CA VAL A 110 -0.86 7.18 -2.11
C VAL A 110 -0.39 5.79 -1.69
N PRO A 111 -1.07 4.70 -2.07
CA PRO A 111 -0.67 3.38 -1.65
C PRO A 111 0.61 2.90 -2.37
N ALA A 112 1.38 2.04 -1.72
CA ALA A 112 2.67 1.57 -2.21
C ALA A 112 2.59 0.94 -3.62
N TYR A 113 1.51 0.25 -3.95
CA TYR A 113 1.36 -0.35 -5.28
C TYR A 113 1.20 0.70 -6.39
N ALA A 114 0.52 1.81 -6.12
CA ALA A 114 0.36 2.89 -7.08
C ALA A 114 1.69 3.61 -7.33
N ALA A 115 2.46 3.86 -6.27
CA ALA A 115 3.82 4.38 -6.40
C ALA A 115 4.73 3.42 -7.17
N ALA A 116 4.64 2.10 -6.91
CA ALA A 116 5.38 1.10 -7.65
C ALA A 116 5.00 1.09 -9.15
N ALA A 117 3.71 1.15 -9.48
CA ALA A 117 3.23 1.22 -10.85
C ALA A 117 3.70 2.49 -11.59
N ALA A 118 3.65 3.64 -10.90
CA ALA A 118 4.14 4.91 -11.43
C ALA A 118 5.65 4.86 -11.71
N LEU A 119 6.43 4.34 -10.76
CA LEU A 119 7.88 4.21 -10.88
C LEU A 119 8.30 3.33 -12.07
N VAL A 120 7.57 2.24 -12.31
CA VAL A 120 7.87 1.36 -13.45
C VAL A 120 7.25 1.82 -14.75
N GLY A 121 6.43 2.87 -14.73
CA GLY A 121 5.75 3.44 -15.89
C GLY A 121 4.75 2.44 -16.49
N ARG A 122 3.93 1.77 -15.65
CA ARG A 122 2.96 0.78 -16.09
C ARG A 122 1.57 1.06 -15.57
N GLU A 123 0.60 0.95 -16.48
CA GLU A 123 -0.79 0.78 -16.10
C GLU A 123 -1.03 -0.68 -15.71
N LEU A 124 -1.76 -0.89 -14.62
CA LEU A 124 -2.07 -2.23 -14.12
C LEU A 124 -3.31 -2.84 -14.79
N THR A 125 -4.07 -2.02 -15.55
CA THR A 125 -5.33 -2.37 -16.22
C THR A 125 -5.25 -2.06 -17.71
N VAL A 126 -4.56 -2.93 -18.47
CA VAL A 126 -4.34 -2.72 -19.91
C VAL A 126 -5.49 -3.32 -20.73
N PRO A 127 -6.12 -2.57 -21.65
CA PRO A 127 -7.20 -3.08 -22.52
C PRO A 127 -6.83 -4.36 -23.25
N LEU A 128 -7.75 -5.34 -23.26
CA LEU A 128 -7.60 -6.66 -23.89
C LEU A 128 -6.51 -7.56 -23.28
N VAL A 129 -5.76 -7.08 -22.29
CA VAL A 129 -4.71 -7.84 -21.61
C VAL A 129 -5.13 -8.22 -20.18
N SER A 130 -5.42 -7.22 -19.35
CA SER A 130 -5.94 -7.40 -18.00
C SER A 130 -6.73 -6.16 -17.59
N GLN A 131 -7.96 -6.32 -17.12
CA GLN A 131 -8.83 -5.22 -16.70
C GLN A 131 -9.13 -5.27 -15.18
N SER A 132 -8.50 -6.20 -14.47
CA SER A 132 -8.69 -6.37 -13.05
C SER A 132 -7.35 -6.41 -12.34
N VAL A 133 -7.35 -5.88 -11.12
CA VAL A 133 -6.19 -5.92 -10.22
C VAL A 133 -6.61 -6.60 -8.92
N VAL A 134 -5.90 -7.65 -8.55
CA VAL A 134 -6.06 -8.32 -7.27
C VAL A 134 -4.99 -7.83 -6.32
N LEU A 135 -5.41 -7.09 -5.29
CA LEU A 135 -4.56 -6.71 -4.17
C LEU A 135 -4.68 -7.78 -3.09
N THR A 136 -3.60 -8.48 -2.82
CA THR A 136 -3.60 -9.51 -1.78
C THR A 136 -2.28 -9.52 -1.00
N ARG A 137 -2.27 -10.23 0.09
CA ARG A 137 -1.09 -10.49 0.91
C ARG A 137 -0.89 -11.99 1.04
N THR A 138 0.24 -12.39 1.55
CA THR A 138 0.50 -13.79 1.85
C THR A 138 0.50 -14.02 3.35
N GLN A 139 0.04 -15.21 3.76
CA GLN A 139 0.14 -15.62 5.15
C GLN A 139 1.59 -16.05 5.45
N ALA A 140 2.21 -15.38 6.41
CA ALA A 140 3.49 -15.82 6.98
C ALA A 140 3.32 -16.02 8.50
N ARG A 141 3.70 -15.00 9.28
CA ARG A 141 3.53 -14.96 10.75
C ARG A 141 2.40 -14.00 11.16
N SER A 142 1.40 -13.83 10.31
CA SER A 142 0.29 -12.89 10.49
C SER A 142 -1.04 -13.61 10.58
N THR A 143 -2.12 -12.86 10.72
CA THR A 143 -3.51 -13.36 10.71
C THR A 143 -3.75 -14.26 9.50
N ALA A 144 -4.43 -15.39 9.73
CA ALA A 144 -4.80 -16.33 8.67
C ALA A 144 -5.55 -15.63 7.52
N MET A 145 -5.34 -16.13 6.30
CA MET A 145 -6.14 -15.74 5.15
C MET A 145 -7.47 -16.51 5.19
N PRO A 146 -8.58 -15.90 4.72
CA PRO A 146 -9.80 -16.65 4.46
C PRO A 146 -9.53 -17.80 3.48
N GLU A 147 -10.18 -18.95 3.67
CA GLU A 147 -9.98 -20.12 2.80
C GLU A 147 -10.29 -19.84 1.32
N THR A 148 -11.23 -18.93 1.05
CA THR A 148 -11.61 -18.49 -0.29
C THR A 148 -10.60 -17.54 -0.95
N GLU A 149 -9.64 -17.03 -0.18
CA GLU A 149 -8.64 -16.02 -0.65
C GLU A 149 -7.24 -16.65 -0.80
N SER A 150 -7.19 -17.88 -1.31
CA SER A 150 -5.90 -18.50 -1.65
C SER A 150 -5.26 -17.83 -2.88
N LEU A 151 -3.92 -17.81 -2.92
CA LEU A 151 -3.22 -17.27 -4.08
C LEU A 151 -3.56 -18.05 -5.36
N ALA A 152 -3.73 -19.37 -5.26
CA ALA A 152 -4.15 -20.21 -6.38
C ALA A 152 -5.54 -19.82 -6.93
N ALA A 153 -6.50 -19.47 -6.06
CA ALA A 153 -7.82 -19.00 -6.49
C ALA A 153 -7.73 -17.68 -7.26
N PHE A 154 -6.89 -16.75 -6.81
CA PHE A 154 -6.64 -15.49 -7.51
C PHE A 154 -5.84 -15.70 -8.81
N ALA A 155 -4.88 -16.60 -8.82
CA ALA A 155 -4.07 -16.91 -9.99
C ALA A 155 -4.92 -17.44 -11.15
N ALA A 156 -5.95 -18.24 -10.88
CA ALA A 156 -6.88 -18.75 -11.90
C ALA A 156 -7.58 -17.64 -12.71
N THR A 157 -7.67 -16.43 -12.19
CA THR A 157 -8.24 -15.27 -12.90
C THR A 157 -7.28 -14.69 -13.93
N ARG A 158 -5.97 -14.91 -13.81
CA ARG A 158 -4.90 -14.30 -14.61
C ARG A 158 -4.93 -12.75 -14.62
N ALA A 159 -5.61 -12.15 -13.66
CA ALA A 159 -5.64 -10.71 -13.43
C ALA A 159 -4.24 -10.20 -13.04
N THR A 160 -4.01 -8.89 -13.11
CA THR A 160 -2.80 -8.32 -12.55
C THR A 160 -2.78 -8.53 -11.04
N LEU A 161 -1.77 -9.26 -10.51
CA LEU A 161 -1.59 -9.46 -9.07
C LEU A 161 -0.70 -8.38 -8.49
N VAL A 162 -1.07 -7.90 -7.31
CA VAL A 162 -0.28 -7.03 -6.45
C VAL A 162 -0.13 -7.71 -5.10
N LEU A 163 1.06 -8.25 -4.83
CA LEU A 163 1.34 -9.02 -3.64
C LEU A 163 2.04 -8.13 -2.60
N HIS A 164 1.36 -7.91 -1.49
CA HIS A 164 1.90 -7.22 -0.31
C HIS A 164 2.40 -8.21 0.72
N LEU A 165 3.34 -7.78 1.59
CA LEU A 165 3.88 -8.59 2.70
C LEU A 165 4.42 -9.95 2.26
N ALA A 166 4.87 -10.07 1.01
CA ALA A 166 5.14 -11.32 0.31
C ALA A 166 6.61 -11.58 0.01
N ILE A 167 7.48 -10.58 0.16
CA ILE A 167 8.85 -10.56 -0.37
C ILE A 167 9.72 -11.73 0.11
N THR A 168 9.56 -12.18 1.35
CA THR A 168 10.34 -13.28 1.92
C THR A 168 9.91 -14.66 1.41
N ARG A 169 8.80 -14.73 0.67
CA ARG A 169 8.23 -15.96 0.12
C ARG A 169 8.16 -15.95 -1.40
N THR A 170 8.88 -15.05 -2.06
CA THR A 170 8.79 -14.84 -3.51
C THR A 170 8.95 -16.15 -4.28
N ARG A 171 9.91 -17.00 -3.94
CA ARG A 171 10.14 -18.29 -4.61
C ARG A 171 8.94 -19.23 -4.53
N GLU A 172 8.38 -19.41 -3.34
CA GLU A 172 7.20 -20.25 -3.13
C GLU A 172 5.99 -19.72 -3.92
N LEU A 173 5.78 -18.41 -3.88
CA LEU A 173 4.64 -17.77 -4.53
C LEU A 173 4.75 -17.82 -6.05
N MET A 174 5.94 -17.64 -6.61
CA MET A 174 6.15 -17.78 -8.06
C MET A 174 5.91 -19.22 -8.52
N ALA A 175 6.38 -20.22 -7.76
CA ALA A 175 6.08 -21.63 -8.07
C ALA A 175 4.57 -21.95 -8.00
N GLU A 176 3.85 -21.36 -7.04
CA GLU A 176 2.39 -21.56 -6.89
C GLU A 176 1.59 -21.02 -8.10
N ILE A 177 2.00 -19.88 -8.67
CA ILE A 177 1.27 -19.23 -9.75
C ILE A 177 1.75 -19.60 -11.16
N GLU A 178 2.88 -20.28 -11.31
CA GLU A 178 3.50 -20.57 -12.59
C GLU A 178 2.56 -21.33 -13.54
N GLY A 179 1.77 -22.26 -13.03
CA GLY A 179 0.83 -23.04 -13.82
C GLY A 179 -0.22 -22.20 -14.54
N GLU A 180 -0.64 -21.08 -13.93
CA GLU A 180 -1.67 -20.19 -14.49
C GLU A 180 -1.07 -19.03 -15.29
N TYR A 181 0.00 -18.42 -14.81
CA TYR A 181 0.60 -17.24 -15.45
C TYR A 181 1.62 -17.62 -16.53
N GLY A 182 2.25 -18.79 -16.43
CA GLY A 182 3.38 -19.22 -17.27
C GLY A 182 4.71 -18.68 -16.77
N ALA A 183 5.77 -19.44 -16.98
CA ALA A 183 7.14 -19.12 -16.56
C ALA A 183 7.65 -17.78 -17.12
N ASP A 184 7.20 -17.39 -18.31
CA ASP A 184 7.55 -16.17 -19.03
C ASP A 184 6.73 -14.93 -18.63
N CYS A 185 5.76 -15.06 -17.72
CA CYS A 185 4.91 -13.94 -17.30
C CYS A 185 5.74 -12.87 -16.59
N PRO A 186 5.62 -11.60 -16.98
CA PRO A 186 6.37 -10.50 -16.37
C PRO A 186 6.07 -10.33 -14.87
N VAL A 187 7.15 -10.13 -14.11
CA VAL A 187 7.11 -9.79 -12.70
C VAL A 187 8.01 -8.58 -12.45
N VAL A 188 7.52 -7.66 -11.63
CA VAL A 188 8.31 -6.53 -11.16
C VAL A 188 8.24 -6.48 -9.63
N VAL A 189 9.40 -6.38 -8.99
CA VAL A 189 9.50 -6.12 -7.56
C VAL A 189 10.01 -4.71 -7.36
N VAL A 190 9.26 -3.93 -6.59
CA VAL A 190 9.65 -2.57 -6.22
C VAL A 190 9.86 -2.52 -4.72
N HIS A 191 11.09 -2.25 -4.32
CA HIS A 191 11.50 -2.06 -2.94
C HIS A 191 11.61 -0.58 -2.64
N ARG A 192 11.02 -0.12 -1.53
CA ARG A 192 11.06 1.25 -1.03
C ARG A 192 10.72 2.30 -2.11
N ALA A 193 9.63 2.08 -2.86
CA ALA A 193 9.19 3.03 -3.88
C ALA A 193 9.15 4.45 -3.33
N SER A 194 9.76 5.41 -4.05
CA SER A 194 9.89 6.82 -3.69
C SER A 194 10.73 7.14 -2.44
N GLN A 195 11.47 6.19 -1.91
CA GLN A 195 12.29 6.38 -0.71
C GLN A 195 13.79 6.26 -1.04
N PRO A 196 14.68 6.76 -0.18
CA PRO A 196 16.11 6.48 -0.29
C PRO A 196 16.39 4.97 -0.31
N GLY A 197 17.20 4.54 -1.27
CA GLY A 197 17.50 3.11 -1.48
C GLY A 197 16.42 2.36 -2.28
N GLU A 198 15.59 3.07 -3.04
CA GLU A 198 14.66 2.51 -4.00
C GLU A 198 15.36 1.52 -4.96
N LEU A 199 14.74 0.35 -5.17
CA LEU A 199 15.24 -0.67 -6.08
C LEU A 199 14.09 -1.29 -6.86
N VAL A 200 14.28 -1.39 -8.19
CA VAL A 200 13.35 -2.07 -9.10
C VAL A 200 14.02 -3.29 -9.70
N LEU A 201 13.47 -4.48 -9.42
CA LEU A 201 13.85 -5.73 -10.07
C LEU A 201 12.80 -6.07 -11.13
N ARG A 202 13.25 -6.48 -12.31
CA ARG A 202 12.39 -6.86 -13.44
C ARG A 202 12.79 -8.24 -13.91
N GLY A 203 11.82 -9.12 -14.03
CA GLY A 203 12.03 -10.49 -14.46
C GLY A 203 10.72 -11.14 -14.87
N THR A 204 10.69 -12.43 -14.76
CA THR A 204 9.56 -13.30 -15.04
C THR A 204 9.23 -14.16 -13.81
N VAL A 205 8.12 -14.87 -13.87
CA VAL A 205 7.77 -15.86 -12.83
C VAL A 205 8.92 -16.84 -12.59
N ALA A 206 9.63 -17.22 -13.65
CA ALA A 206 10.74 -18.19 -13.56
C ALA A 206 11.99 -17.67 -12.83
N ASP A 207 12.32 -16.36 -12.94
CA ASP A 207 13.64 -15.87 -12.55
C ASP A 207 13.64 -14.77 -11.47
N ILE A 208 12.51 -14.14 -11.19
CA ILE A 208 12.45 -13.02 -10.25
C ILE A 208 12.90 -13.39 -8.83
N ALA A 209 12.67 -14.63 -8.41
CA ALA A 209 13.02 -15.08 -7.08
C ALA A 209 14.53 -15.06 -6.84
N ASP A 210 15.33 -15.44 -7.83
CA ASP A 210 16.79 -15.42 -7.76
C ASP A 210 17.30 -13.99 -7.59
N GLN A 211 16.68 -13.02 -8.29
CA GLN A 211 17.04 -11.60 -8.19
C GLN A 211 16.72 -11.04 -6.80
N VAL A 212 15.54 -11.39 -6.24
CA VAL A 212 15.11 -10.98 -4.90
C VAL A 212 16.06 -11.51 -3.82
N GLU A 213 16.45 -12.79 -3.93
CA GLU A 213 17.37 -13.44 -3.00
C GLU A 213 18.77 -12.83 -3.09
N ALA A 214 19.27 -12.61 -4.32
CA ALA A 214 20.56 -11.97 -4.54
C ALA A 214 20.61 -10.53 -3.99
N ALA A 215 19.50 -9.79 -4.08
CA ALA A 215 19.38 -8.46 -3.52
C ALA A 215 19.15 -8.44 -1.99
N GLY A 216 18.92 -9.59 -1.35
CA GLY A 216 18.75 -9.73 0.10
C GLY A 216 17.48 -9.05 0.64
N LEU A 217 16.44 -8.86 -0.17
CA LEU A 217 15.24 -8.13 0.23
C LEU A 217 14.42 -8.91 1.27
N ARG A 218 13.99 -8.24 2.34
CA ARG A 218 13.25 -8.86 3.45
C ARG A 218 11.95 -8.15 3.82
N GLN A 219 11.78 -6.88 3.43
CA GLN A 219 10.63 -6.04 3.78
C GLN A 219 10.46 -4.87 2.80
N ALA A 220 9.43 -4.05 3.00
CA ALA A 220 9.20 -2.80 2.28
C ALA A 220 9.19 -2.95 0.74
N ALA A 221 8.60 -4.03 0.23
CA ALA A 221 8.51 -4.30 -1.19
C ALA A 221 7.10 -4.70 -1.62
N VAL A 222 6.75 -4.33 -2.84
CA VAL A 222 5.54 -4.75 -3.55
C VAL A 222 5.95 -5.61 -4.75
N ILE A 223 5.29 -6.75 -4.95
CA ILE A 223 5.48 -7.61 -6.12
C ILE A 223 4.29 -7.43 -7.04
N LEU A 224 4.54 -7.01 -8.27
CA LEU A 224 3.57 -6.90 -9.34
C LEU A 224 3.76 -8.07 -10.30
N VAL A 225 2.67 -8.78 -10.65
CA VAL A 225 2.69 -9.92 -11.59
C VAL A 225 1.59 -9.76 -12.61
N GLY A 226 1.91 -9.98 -13.87
CA GLY A 226 0.87 -10.02 -14.92
C GLY A 226 1.32 -9.50 -16.27
N ARG A 227 0.58 -9.89 -17.28
CA ARG A 227 0.85 -9.49 -18.69
C ARG A 227 0.71 -7.98 -18.92
N ALA A 228 -0.07 -7.26 -18.09
CA ALA A 228 -0.16 -5.80 -18.11
C ALA A 228 1.19 -5.10 -17.90
N LEU A 229 2.18 -5.77 -17.30
CA LEU A 229 3.53 -5.24 -17.08
C LEU A 229 4.40 -5.29 -18.34
N ALA A 230 4.02 -6.04 -19.38
CA ALA A 230 4.66 -5.98 -20.69
C ALA A 230 4.36 -4.65 -21.39
N ARG A 231 5.10 -4.33 -22.46
CA ARG A 231 4.86 -3.10 -23.23
C ARG A 231 3.74 -3.24 -24.24
N ASP A 232 3.32 -4.47 -24.51
CA ASP A 232 2.32 -4.78 -25.51
C ASP A 232 0.92 -4.69 -24.89
N GLY A 233 0.03 -3.95 -25.51
CA GLY A 233 -1.33 -3.77 -25.05
C GLY A 233 -2.25 -3.33 -26.17
N GLY A 234 -3.56 -3.51 -25.98
CA GLY A 234 -4.58 -3.04 -26.90
C GLY A 234 -4.86 -1.55 -26.75
N GLU A 235 -5.46 -0.96 -27.76
CA GLU A 235 -5.95 0.42 -27.71
C GLU A 235 -7.25 0.51 -26.93
N SER A 236 -7.37 1.53 -26.09
CA SER A 236 -8.59 1.80 -25.35
C SER A 236 -9.68 2.36 -26.27
N TRP A 237 -10.84 1.70 -26.30
CA TRP A 237 -12.02 2.23 -26.97
C TRP A 237 -12.38 3.65 -26.48
N LEU A 238 -12.03 3.99 -25.25
CA LEU A 238 -12.27 5.30 -24.65
C LEU A 238 -11.70 6.45 -25.48
N TYR A 239 -10.57 6.23 -26.16
CA TYR A 239 -9.88 7.23 -26.97
C TYR A 239 -9.99 6.97 -28.47
N ALA A 240 -10.75 5.96 -28.90
CA ALA A 240 -10.95 5.67 -30.31
C ALA A 240 -11.61 6.85 -31.04
N GLY A 241 -11.10 7.19 -32.24
CA GLY A 241 -11.56 8.36 -33.01
C GLY A 241 -13.03 8.28 -33.48
N HIS A 242 -13.59 7.07 -33.50
CA HIS A 242 -14.99 6.82 -33.90
C HIS A 242 -15.97 6.81 -32.70
N ARG A 243 -15.50 7.05 -31.47
CA ARG A 243 -16.35 7.09 -30.29
C ARG A 243 -17.27 8.31 -30.34
N ASP A 244 -18.59 8.10 -30.22
CA ASP A 244 -19.53 9.18 -29.95
C ASP A 244 -19.30 9.70 -28.52
N ARG A 245 -18.82 10.94 -28.40
CA ARG A 245 -18.53 11.60 -27.11
C ARG A 245 -19.74 12.38 -26.57
N ARG A 246 -20.90 12.31 -27.20
CA ARG A 246 -22.10 12.96 -26.69
C ARG A 246 -22.59 12.21 -25.47
N PRO A 247 -22.95 12.90 -24.36
CA PRO A 247 -23.61 12.24 -23.24
C PRO A 247 -24.88 11.59 -23.76
N SER A 248 -25.08 10.31 -23.48
CA SER A 248 -26.40 9.69 -23.59
C SER A 248 -27.28 10.41 -22.57
N VAL A 249 -28.28 11.13 -23.07
CA VAL A 249 -29.32 11.83 -22.28
C VAL A 249 -30.15 10.81 -21.51
#